data_da55f0f37224d992f241cef7146a7361
#
_entry.id   da55f0f37224d992f241cef7146a7361
#
_cell.length_a   1.000
_cell.length_b   1.000
_cell.length_c   1.000
_cell.angle_alpha   90.00
_cell.angle_beta   90.00
_cell.angle_gamma   90.00
#
_symmetry.space_group_name_H-M   'P 1'
#
loop_
_entity.id
_entity.type
_entity.pdbx_description
1 polymer ?
#
loop_
_entity_poly.entity_id
_entity_poly.type
_entity_poly.pdbx_seq_one_letter_code
_entity_poly.pdbx_strand_id
1 'polypeptide(L)'
;SLRDVTELNAYIRENEDQRMIAGLIYIDNYDEVMESVEEVRQSLLVALIDRKINKYIGDVDGIVKKLEKDKYFIVLRKDAYKKLKEDKFSLLEEVKQVNIGNSRSATLSIGLGLNTATYALSYQYARVAIDLALARGGDQAVIKDCNGITYFGGKKEQTAKNLSIIHISEP
;
A
#
# COMPACT_ATOMS: atom_id res chain seq x y z
N SER A 1 -0.98 -20.94 36.32
CA SER A 1 -0.98 -22.26 35.72
C SER A 1 -0.73 -22.15 34.21
N LEU A 2 -0.41 -23.26 33.57
CA LEU A 2 -0.22 -23.32 32.12
C LEU A 2 -1.47 -22.86 31.35
N ARG A 3 -2.64 -23.15 31.89
CA ARG A 3 -3.90 -22.76 31.28
C ARG A 3 -4.04 -21.24 31.24
N ASP A 4 -3.70 -20.57 32.32
CA ASP A 4 -3.80 -19.09 32.40
C ASP A 4 -2.82 -18.44 31.46
N VAL A 5 -1.60 -18.99 31.33
CA VAL A 5 -0.60 -18.49 30.37
C VAL A 5 -1.09 -18.66 28.93
N THR A 6 -1.73 -19.78 28.62
CA THR A 6 -2.28 -20.04 27.28
C THR A 6 -3.40 -19.04 26.95
N GLU A 7 -4.30 -18.79 27.88
CA GLU A 7 -5.39 -17.81 27.70
C GLU A 7 -4.85 -16.39 27.53
N LEU A 8 -3.84 -16.03 28.33
CA LEU A 8 -3.19 -14.71 28.22
C LEU A 8 -2.50 -14.56 26.86
N ASN A 9 -1.77 -15.58 26.42
CA ASN A 9 -1.12 -15.53 25.10
C ASN A 9 -2.11 -15.43 23.95
N ALA A 10 -3.26 -16.12 24.05
CA ALA A 10 -4.31 -16.03 23.04
C ALA A 10 -4.91 -14.61 23.02
N TYR A 11 -5.13 -14.00 24.17
CA TYR A 11 -5.64 -12.63 24.28
C TYR A 11 -4.67 -11.61 23.68
N ILE A 12 -3.38 -11.73 24.00
CA ILE A 12 -2.33 -10.85 23.46
C ILE A 12 -2.30 -10.98 21.94
N ARG A 13 -2.34 -12.19 21.40
CA ARG A 13 -2.32 -12.43 19.97
C ARG A 13 -3.54 -11.83 19.28
N GLU A 14 -4.73 -11.97 19.85
CA GLU A 14 -5.96 -11.38 19.32
C GLU A 14 -5.86 -9.86 19.27
N ASN A 15 -5.35 -9.23 20.34
CA ASN A 15 -5.16 -7.78 20.37
C ASN A 15 -4.16 -7.31 19.33
N GLU A 16 -3.09 -8.06 19.11
CA GLU A 16 -2.10 -7.75 18.07
C GLU A 16 -2.71 -7.83 16.66
N ASP A 17 -3.51 -8.87 16.40
CA ASP A 17 -4.16 -9.05 15.10
C ASP A 17 -5.19 -7.96 14.80
N GLN A 18 -5.83 -7.40 15.83
CA GLN A 18 -6.81 -6.33 15.70
C GLN A 18 -6.19 -4.94 15.72
N ARG A 19 -4.90 -4.85 15.95
CA ARG A 19 -4.21 -3.57 16.04
C ARG A 19 -4.33 -2.83 14.71
N MET A 20 -4.64 -1.54 14.81
CA MET A 20 -4.81 -0.70 13.62
C MET A 20 -3.47 -0.24 13.08
N ILE A 21 -3.35 -0.25 11.77
CA ILE A 21 -2.19 0.27 11.06
C ILE A 21 -2.62 1.34 10.07
N ALA A 22 -1.74 2.29 9.84
CA ALA A 22 -1.94 3.37 8.89
C ALA A 22 -1.27 3.04 7.57
N GLY A 23 -1.89 3.50 6.48
CA GLY A 23 -1.33 3.37 5.15
C GLY A 23 -1.69 4.55 4.26
N LEU A 24 -0.97 4.65 3.16
CA LEU A 24 -1.19 5.66 2.14
C LEU A 24 -1.22 4.99 0.78
N ILE A 25 -2.09 5.50 -0.10
CA ILE A 25 -2.16 5.10 -1.50
C ILE A 25 -2.11 6.37 -2.34
N TYR A 26 -1.14 6.44 -3.24
CA TYR A 26 -1.00 7.57 -4.17
C TYR A 26 -1.13 7.07 -5.60
N ILE A 27 -1.80 7.86 -6.44
CA ILE A 27 -1.78 7.64 -7.89
C ILE A 27 -0.51 8.33 -8.40
N ASP A 28 0.44 7.56 -8.92
CA ASP A 28 1.78 8.04 -9.27
C ASP A 28 1.78 9.08 -10.38
N ASN A 29 0.94 8.85 -11.39
CA ASN A 29 0.95 9.58 -12.66
C ASN A 29 -0.42 10.19 -12.95
N TYR A 30 -1.06 10.75 -11.93
CA TYR A 30 -2.43 11.27 -12.04
C TYR A 30 -2.60 12.26 -13.20
N ASP A 31 -1.74 13.28 -13.26
CA ASP A 31 -1.89 14.32 -14.27
C ASP A 31 -1.68 13.77 -15.68
N GLU A 32 -0.68 12.92 -15.87
CA GLU A 32 -0.40 12.28 -17.16
C GLU A 32 -1.56 11.41 -17.64
N VAL A 33 -2.16 10.66 -16.72
CA VAL A 33 -3.31 9.79 -17.04
C VAL A 33 -4.52 10.64 -17.40
N MET A 34 -4.78 11.71 -16.66
CA MET A 34 -5.91 12.60 -16.94
C MET A 34 -5.75 13.32 -18.27
N GLU A 35 -4.53 13.75 -18.62
CA GLU A 35 -4.25 14.37 -19.91
C GLU A 35 -4.42 13.39 -21.08
N SER A 36 -4.29 12.10 -20.82
CA SER A 36 -4.41 11.06 -21.85
C SER A 36 -5.85 10.68 -22.19
N VAL A 37 -6.82 11.27 -21.50
CA VAL A 37 -8.25 10.95 -21.69
C VAL A 37 -9.04 12.24 -21.93
N GLU A 38 -10.12 12.13 -22.70
CA GLU A 38 -11.01 13.28 -22.95
C GLU A 38 -11.57 13.84 -21.65
N GLU A 39 -11.66 15.15 -21.57
CA GLU A 39 -12.09 15.87 -20.37
C GLU A 39 -13.42 15.33 -19.80
N VAL A 40 -14.38 15.02 -20.67
CA VAL A 40 -15.68 14.49 -20.25
C VAL A 40 -15.58 13.12 -19.59
N ARG A 41 -14.49 12.38 -19.81
CA ARG A 41 -14.27 11.05 -19.26
C ARG A 41 -13.35 11.05 -18.03
N GLN A 42 -12.71 12.16 -17.73
CA GLN A 42 -11.79 12.24 -16.59
C GLN A 42 -12.48 11.91 -15.28
N SER A 43 -13.67 12.44 -15.06
CA SER A 43 -14.45 12.15 -13.85
C SER A 43 -14.82 10.67 -13.74
N LEU A 44 -15.14 10.03 -14.86
CA LEU A 44 -15.44 8.60 -14.87
C LEU A 44 -14.20 7.79 -14.53
N LEU A 45 -13.04 8.14 -15.08
CA LEU A 45 -11.80 7.45 -14.79
C LEU A 45 -11.45 7.53 -13.30
N VAL A 46 -11.55 8.73 -12.72
CA VAL A 46 -11.33 8.94 -11.28
C VAL A 46 -12.31 8.10 -10.46
N ALA A 47 -13.59 8.08 -10.83
CA ALA A 47 -14.60 7.30 -10.13
C ALA A 47 -14.31 5.79 -10.16
N LEU A 48 -13.82 5.29 -11.30
CA LEU A 48 -13.46 3.87 -11.43
C LEU A 48 -12.25 3.52 -10.57
N ILE A 49 -11.24 4.38 -10.54
CA ILE A 49 -10.07 4.18 -9.69
C ILE A 49 -10.48 4.23 -8.21
N ASP A 50 -11.25 5.23 -7.81
CA ASP A 50 -11.78 5.34 -6.44
C ASP A 50 -12.52 4.08 -6.03
N ARG A 51 -13.37 3.57 -6.91
CA ARG A 51 -14.14 2.35 -6.65
C ARG A 51 -13.25 1.14 -6.42
N LYS A 52 -12.21 0.99 -7.24
CA LYS A 52 -11.25 -0.12 -7.10
C LYS A 52 -10.54 -0.06 -5.76
N ILE A 53 -10.08 1.12 -5.36
CA ILE A 53 -9.37 1.31 -4.09
C ILE A 53 -10.31 1.05 -2.91
N ASN A 54 -11.51 1.63 -2.93
CA ASN A 54 -12.48 1.46 -1.84
C ASN A 54 -12.92 0.00 -1.70
N LYS A 55 -13.14 -0.70 -2.81
CA LYS A 55 -13.53 -2.10 -2.79
C LYS A 55 -12.41 -2.97 -2.22
N TYR A 56 -11.19 -2.77 -2.69
CA TYR A 56 -10.04 -3.58 -2.28
C TYR A 56 -9.79 -3.47 -0.77
N ILE A 57 -9.78 -2.26 -0.25
CA ILE A 57 -9.57 -2.00 1.17
C ILE A 57 -10.80 -2.39 1.99
N GLY A 58 -12.00 -2.13 1.48
CA GLY A 58 -13.24 -2.53 2.14
C GLY A 58 -13.42 -4.04 2.26
N ASP A 59 -12.91 -4.81 1.30
CA ASP A 59 -12.99 -6.27 1.33
C ASP A 59 -12.21 -6.88 2.51
N VAL A 60 -11.26 -6.15 3.08
CA VAL A 60 -10.53 -6.56 4.30
C VAL A 60 -10.94 -5.72 5.52
N ASP A 61 -12.13 -5.11 5.46
CA ASP A 61 -12.70 -4.29 6.54
C ASP A 61 -11.85 -3.06 6.88
N GLY A 62 -11.09 -2.57 5.91
CA GLY A 62 -10.34 -1.33 6.04
C GLY A 62 -11.17 -0.12 5.71
N ILE A 63 -10.64 1.04 6.06
CA ILE A 63 -11.27 2.34 5.83
C ILE A 63 -10.40 3.15 4.88
N VAL A 64 -11.02 3.82 3.92
CA VAL A 64 -10.34 4.70 2.95
C VAL A 64 -10.87 6.11 3.12
N LYS A 65 -9.96 7.07 3.17
CA LYS A 65 -10.29 8.48 3.12
C LYS A 65 -9.48 9.16 2.02
N LYS A 66 -10.16 9.78 1.07
CA LYS A 66 -9.49 10.56 0.03
C LYS A 66 -9.02 11.88 0.62
N LEU A 67 -7.71 12.15 0.53
CA LEU A 67 -7.11 13.37 1.05
C LEU A 67 -7.00 14.45 -0.03
N GLU A 68 -6.54 14.06 -1.21
CA GLU A 68 -6.37 14.90 -2.38
C GLU A 68 -6.79 14.11 -3.61
N LYS A 69 -6.78 14.76 -4.77
CA LYS A 69 -7.19 14.13 -6.04
C LYS A 69 -6.47 12.83 -6.35
N ASP A 70 -5.22 12.70 -5.90
CA ASP A 70 -4.34 11.58 -6.19
C ASP A 70 -3.82 10.87 -4.92
N LYS A 71 -4.37 11.21 -3.74
CA LYS A 71 -3.86 10.70 -2.47
C LYS A 71 -4.99 10.19 -1.58
N TYR A 72 -4.78 8.99 -1.03
CA TYR A 72 -5.72 8.34 -0.14
C TYR A 72 -5.01 7.92 1.15
N PHE A 73 -5.73 8.07 2.24
CA PHE A 73 -5.31 7.57 3.54
C PHE A 73 -6.12 6.32 3.84
N ILE A 74 -5.47 5.27 4.33
CA ILE A 74 -6.14 4.01 4.68
C ILE A 74 -5.81 3.60 6.10
N VAL A 75 -6.78 2.94 6.72
CA VAL A 75 -6.63 2.35 8.05
C VAL A 75 -7.03 0.89 7.92
N LEU A 76 -6.16 0.01 8.38
CA LEU A 76 -6.35 -1.44 8.32
C LEU A 76 -6.08 -2.05 9.68
N ARG A 77 -6.67 -3.23 9.94
CA ARG A 77 -6.21 -4.06 11.03
C ARG A 77 -4.97 -4.83 10.58
N LYS A 78 -4.12 -5.17 11.52
CA LYS A 78 -2.89 -5.92 11.25
C LYS A 78 -3.18 -7.26 10.56
N ASP A 79 -4.26 -7.94 10.92
CA ASP A 79 -4.64 -9.20 10.28
C ASP A 79 -5.04 -9.01 8.80
N ALA A 80 -5.58 -7.85 8.44
CA ALA A 80 -5.90 -7.51 7.06
C ALA A 80 -4.64 -7.46 6.19
N TYR A 81 -3.53 -6.96 6.74
CA TYR A 81 -2.26 -6.92 6.02
C TYR A 81 -1.83 -8.31 5.54
N LYS A 82 -2.06 -9.35 6.34
CA LYS A 82 -1.73 -10.72 5.94
C LYS A 82 -2.45 -11.11 4.65
N LYS A 83 -3.72 -10.72 4.52
CA LYS A 83 -4.52 -10.98 3.31
C LYS A 83 -3.98 -10.22 2.11
N LEU A 84 -3.63 -8.95 2.29
CA LEU A 84 -3.07 -8.13 1.23
C LEU A 84 -1.72 -8.67 0.76
N LYS A 85 -0.90 -9.15 1.69
CA LYS A 85 0.40 -9.74 1.41
C LYS A 85 0.26 -11.03 0.61
N GLU A 86 -0.65 -11.92 1.01
CA GLU A 86 -0.93 -13.17 0.30
C GLU A 86 -1.42 -12.91 -1.12
N ASP A 87 -2.22 -11.87 -1.29
CA ASP A 87 -2.74 -11.41 -2.56
C ASP A 87 -1.68 -10.65 -3.38
N LYS A 88 -0.53 -10.36 -2.80
CA LYS A 88 0.56 -9.59 -3.42
C LYS A 88 0.13 -8.23 -3.91
N PHE A 89 -0.79 -7.59 -3.17
CA PHE A 89 -1.31 -6.27 -3.50
C PHE A 89 -1.82 -6.18 -4.95
N SER A 90 -2.74 -7.07 -5.29
CA SER A 90 -3.31 -7.16 -6.64
C SER A 90 -4.00 -5.87 -7.11
N LEU A 91 -4.33 -4.96 -6.18
CA LEU A 91 -4.87 -3.65 -6.52
C LEU A 91 -3.97 -2.90 -7.51
N LEU A 92 -2.66 -3.07 -7.42
CA LEU A 92 -1.70 -2.44 -8.32
C LEU A 92 -2.02 -2.80 -9.79
N GLU A 93 -2.27 -4.08 -10.05
CA GLU A 93 -2.59 -4.56 -11.39
C GLU A 93 -4.03 -4.20 -11.79
N GLU A 94 -4.97 -4.29 -10.85
CA GLU A 94 -6.37 -3.96 -11.13
C GLU A 94 -6.55 -2.53 -11.60
N VAL A 95 -5.84 -1.58 -10.98
CA VAL A 95 -5.91 -0.16 -11.37
C VAL A 95 -5.27 0.06 -12.74
N LYS A 96 -4.16 -0.63 -13.03
CA LYS A 96 -3.52 -0.52 -14.36
C LYS A 96 -4.43 -1.01 -15.48
N GLN A 97 -5.35 -1.92 -15.19
CA GLN A 97 -6.28 -2.46 -16.18
C GLN A 97 -7.50 -1.57 -16.45
N VAL A 98 -7.70 -0.52 -15.67
CA VAL A 98 -8.79 0.42 -15.91
C VAL A 98 -8.50 1.19 -17.20
N ASN A 99 -9.32 0.93 -18.23
CA ASN A 99 -9.15 1.57 -19.54
C ASN A 99 -10.51 2.02 -20.08
N ILE A 100 -10.65 3.31 -20.27
CA ILE A 100 -11.83 3.93 -20.87
C ILE A 100 -11.44 4.84 -22.04
N GLY A 101 -10.35 4.47 -22.71
CA GLY A 101 -9.78 5.27 -23.79
C GLY A 101 -8.54 6.06 -23.38
N ASN A 102 -8.08 5.90 -22.13
CA ASN A 102 -6.84 6.52 -21.67
C ASN A 102 -5.63 5.82 -22.29
N SER A 103 -4.77 6.57 -22.94
CA SER A 103 -3.56 6.01 -23.56
C SER A 103 -2.48 5.68 -22.52
N ARG A 104 -2.59 6.22 -21.32
CA ARG A 104 -1.69 5.94 -20.21
C ARG A 104 -2.45 5.24 -19.08
N SER A 105 -1.92 4.12 -18.60
CA SER A 105 -2.48 3.40 -17.47
C SER A 105 -2.14 4.09 -16.16
N ALA A 106 -3.08 4.13 -15.24
CA ALA A 106 -2.83 4.63 -13.90
C ALA A 106 -2.01 3.60 -13.12
N THR A 107 -1.00 4.07 -12.37
CA THR A 107 -0.24 3.24 -11.46
C THR A 107 -0.37 3.79 -10.04
N LEU A 108 -0.27 2.89 -9.05
CA LEU A 108 -0.38 3.24 -7.64
C LEU A 108 0.92 2.97 -6.91
N SER A 109 1.18 3.78 -5.90
CA SER A 109 2.14 3.46 -4.84
C SER A 109 1.37 3.28 -3.54
N ILE A 110 1.73 2.25 -2.78
CA ILE A 110 1.12 1.94 -1.49
C ILE A 110 2.22 1.93 -0.44
N GLY A 111 1.97 2.60 0.69
CA GLY A 111 2.89 2.60 1.82
C GLY A 111 2.16 2.21 3.09
N LEU A 112 2.70 1.26 3.84
CA LEU A 112 2.15 0.81 5.12
C LEU A 112 3.20 0.88 6.21
N GLY A 113 2.75 1.19 7.44
CA GLY A 113 3.60 1.17 8.62
C GLY A 113 3.15 0.10 9.59
N LEU A 114 4.03 -0.83 9.94
CA LEU A 114 3.71 -1.98 10.78
C LEU A 114 4.55 -2.00 12.06
N ASN A 115 4.04 -2.72 13.05
CA ASN A 115 4.76 -3.07 14.28
C ASN A 115 5.31 -1.86 15.01
N THR A 116 4.47 -0.83 15.12
CA THR A 116 4.83 0.41 15.81
C THR A 116 4.15 0.49 17.17
N ALA A 117 4.77 1.22 18.10
CA ALA A 117 4.22 1.40 19.43
C ALA A 117 2.94 2.23 19.43
N THR A 118 2.81 3.17 18.50
CA THR A 118 1.66 4.07 18.41
C THR A 118 1.14 4.14 16.98
N TYR A 119 -0.11 4.56 16.86
CA TYR A 119 -0.73 4.80 15.56
C TYR A 119 -0.03 5.95 14.80
N ALA A 120 0.38 6.99 15.52
CA ALA A 120 1.11 8.10 14.92
C ALA A 120 2.43 7.65 14.29
N LEU A 121 3.15 6.73 14.95
CA LEU A 121 4.38 6.17 14.40
C LEU A 121 4.09 5.28 13.18
N SER A 122 2.98 4.53 13.20
CA SER A 122 2.53 3.77 12.03
C SER A 122 2.34 4.69 10.82
N TYR A 123 1.71 5.82 11.01
CA TYR A 123 1.53 6.83 9.95
C TYR A 123 2.87 7.37 9.44
N GLN A 124 3.81 7.68 10.35
CA GLN A 124 5.14 8.14 9.95
C GLN A 124 5.89 7.09 9.13
N TYR A 125 5.77 5.82 9.52
CA TYR A 125 6.35 4.72 8.76
C TYR A 125 5.69 4.56 7.39
N ALA A 126 4.37 4.75 7.31
CA ALA A 126 3.65 4.73 6.04
C ALA A 126 4.15 5.84 5.11
N ARG A 127 4.43 7.02 5.64
CA ARG A 127 4.98 8.13 4.86
C ARG A 127 6.37 7.82 4.32
N VAL A 128 7.24 7.26 5.14
CA VAL A 128 8.56 6.82 4.68
C VAL A 128 8.41 5.75 3.58
N ALA A 129 7.51 4.79 3.80
CA ALA A 129 7.27 3.72 2.84
C ALA A 129 6.78 4.26 1.50
N ILE A 130 5.81 5.18 1.49
CA ILE A 130 5.28 5.74 0.24
C ILE A 130 6.33 6.57 -0.50
N ASP A 131 7.15 7.32 0.22
CA ASP A 131 8.24 8.08 -0.37
C ASP A 131 9.26 7.15 -1.05
N LEU A 132 9.56 6.01 -0.43
CA LEU A 132 10.41 4.99 -1.02
C LEU A 132 9.79 4.39 -2.28
N ALA A 133 8.49 4.11 -2.25
CA ALA A 133 7.79 3.59 -3.42
C ALA A 133 7.90 4.56 -4.60
N LEU A 134 7.66 5.85 -4.35
CA LEU A 134 7.76 6.89 -5.38
C LEU A 134 9.18 7.05 -5.89
N ALA A 135 10.17 7.05 -4.99
CA ALA A 135 11.58 7.16 -5.35
C ALA A 135 12.05 6.00 -6.23
N ARG A 136 11.43 4.83 -6.07
CA ARG A 136 11.76 3.63 -6.87
C ARG A 136 10.98 3.57 -8.19
N GLY A 137 10.21 4.59 -8.49
CA GLY A 137 9.46 4.69 -9.75
C GLY A 137 7.98 4.38 -9.65
N GLY A 138 7.46 4.21 -8.45
CA GLY A 138 6.03 3.91 -8.24
C GLY A 138 5.64 2.50 -8.65
N ASP A 139 4.34 2.25 -8.77
CA ASP A 139 3.77 0.97 -9.18
C ASP A 139 4.20 -0.17 -8.26
N GLN A 140 4.13 0.07 -6.96
CA GLN A 140 4.57 -0.91 -5.97
C GLN A 140 3.99 -0.60 -4.61
N ALA A 141 4.00 -1.61 -3.73
CA ALA A 141 3.69 -1.44 -2.33
C ALA A 141 4.98 -1.59 -1.51
N VAL A 142 5.17 -0.69 -0.57
CA VAL A 142 6.32 -0.69 0.34
C VAL A 142 5.76 -0.74 1.76
N ILE A 143 6.29 -1.65 2.55
CA ILE A 143 5.87 -1.85 3.93
C ILE A 143 7.09 -1.65 4.82
N LYS A 144 6.99 -0.69 5.74
CA LYS A 144 8.03 -0.43 6.72
C LYS A 144 7.60 -0.93 8.09
N ASP A 145 8.44 -1.74 8.72
CA ASP A 145 8.28 -2.12 10.12
C ASP A 145 9.56 -1.82 10.90
N CYS A 146 9.57 -2.16 12.19
CA CYS A 146 10.74 -1.88 13.04
C CYS A 146 11.99 -2.68 12.64
N ASN A 147 11.82 -3.75 11.86
CA ASN A 147 12.92 -4.65 11.47
C ASN A 147 13.44 -4.37 10.05
N GLY A 148 12.73 -3.59 9.26
CA GLY A 148 13.15 -3.31 7.91
C GLY A 148 12.02 -2.95 6.97
N ILE A 149 12.26 -3.12 5.69
CA ILE A 149 11.37 -2.71 4.62
C ILE A 149 11.13 -3.89 3.68
N THR A 150 9.86 -4.08 3.30
CA THR A 150 9.45 -5.12 2.36
C THR A 150 8.82 -4.46 1.15
N TYR A 151 9.07 -5.01 -0.04
CA TYR A 151 8.59 -4.48 -1.31
C TYR A 151 7.73 -5.51 -2.03
N PHE A 152 6.66 -5.04 -2.67
CA PHE A 152 5.77 -5.85 -3.50
C PHE A 152 5.50 -5.13 -4.82
N GLY A 153 5.63 -5.84 -5.93
CA GLY A 153 5.43 -5.27 -7.26
C GLY A 153 6.60 -4.41 -7.71
N GLY A 154 6.40 -3.65 -8.79
CA GLY A 154 7.41 -2.78 -9.35
C GLY A 154 8.43 -3.51 -10.22
N LYS A 155 8.59 -3.03 -11.45
CA LYS A 155 9.57 -3.62 -12.39
C LYS A 155 11.02 -3.39 -11.94
N LYS A 156 11.25 -2.36 -11.13
CA LYS A 156 12.58 -2.00 -10.65
C LYS A 156 12.99 -2.74 -9.38
N GLU A 157 12.11 -3.55 -8.82
CA GLU A 157 12.37 -4.26 -7.56
C GLU A 157 13.59 -5.17 -7.68
N GLN A 158 13.63 -6.02 -8.70
CA GLN A 158 14.75 -6.94 -8.91
C GLN A 158 16.05 -6.17 -9.17
N THR A 159 15.99 -5.13 -9.97
CA THR A 159 17.15 -4.31 -10.25
C THR A 159 17.67 -3.63 -8.97
N ALA A 160 16.78 -3.10 -8.16
CA ALA A 160 17.17 -2.47 -6.89
C ALA A 160 17.75 -3.48 -5.90
N LYS A 161 17.19 -4.69 -5.82
CA LYS A 161 17.75 -5.76 -4.99
C LYS A 161 19.13 -6.16 -5.47
N ASN A 162 19.30 -6.32 -6.77
CA ASN A 162 20.60 -6.66 -7.35
C ASN A 162 21.63 -5.56 -7.07
N LEU A 163 21.26 -4.31 -7.23
CA LEU A 163 22.13 -3.18 -6.92
C LEU A 163 22.51 -3.14 -5.43
N SER A 164 21.55 -3.44 -4.55
CA SER A 164 21.81 -3.52 -3.11
C SER A 164 22.80 -4.61 -2.78
N ILE A 165 22.68 -5.78 -3.40
CA ILE A 165 23.58 -6.92 -3.20
C ILE A 165 24.98 -6.55 -3.70
N ILE A 166 25.07 -5.94 -4.89
CA ILE A 166 26.34 -5.50 -5.46
C ILE A 166 26.99 -4.46 -4.55
N HIS A 167 26.20 -3.51 -4.06
CA HIS A 167 26.71 -2.46 -3.18
C HIS A 167 27.23 -3.01 -1.86
N ILE A 168 26.57 -4.02 -1.30
CA ILE A 168 27.01 -4.67 -0.07
C ILE A 168 28.30 -5.47 -0.30
N SER A 169 28.48 -6.06 -1.47
CA SER A 169 29.64 -6.86 -1.80
C SER A 169 30.87 -6.03 -2.14
N GLU A 170 30.72 -4.76 -2.40
CA GLU A 170 31.84 -3.84 -2.63
C GLU A 170 32.32 -3.27 -1.28
N PRO A 171 33.56 -3.54 -0.90
CA PRO A 171 34.14 -3.00 0.34
C PRO A 171 34.39 -1.47 0.25
#